data_47af283e1f86b9d7374cf4564cc01455
#
_entry.id   47af283e1f86b9d7374cf4564cc01455
#
_cell.length_a   1.000
_cell.length_b   1.000
_cell.length_c   1.000
_cell.angle_alpha   90.00
_cell.angle_beta   90.00
_cell.angle_gamma   90.00
#
_symmetry.space_group_name_H-M   'P 1'
#
loop_
_entity.id
_entity.type
_entity.pdbx_description
1 polymer ?
#
loop_
_entity_poly.entity_id
_entity_poly.type
_entity_poly.pdbx_seq_one_letter_code
_entity_poly.pdbx_strand_id
1 'polypeptide(L)'
;MLKYVDARVVFQEIPDEITLAINISNCPCHCKGCHSQYLAEDIGKLLIEYPQGFSDDYIIHLDELITDGISCIAFMGGDSDPHLVNVLASFVKDYYPNLKVAWYSGRQELSEHVNMKHFDYIKLGPYIEENGPLNSKTTNQVMLHIDNSCGKPIVKDITSRFWK
;
A
#
# COMPACT_ATOMS: atom_id res chain seq x y z
N MET A 1 -14.24 6.90 0.23
CA MET A 1 -13.91 6.23 -1.06
C MET A 1 -12.44 6.42 -1.39
N LEU A 2 -11.83 5.44 -2.03
CA LEU A 2 -10.49 5.58 -2.61
C LEU A 2 -10.56 5.44 -4.13
N LYS A 3 -9.72 6.21 -4.82
CA LYS A 3 -9.56 6.17 -6.28
C LYS A 3 -8.12 5.82 -6.63
N TYR A 4 -7.93 5.22 -7.78
CA TYR A 4 -6.60 4.94 -8.34
C TYR A 4 -6.43 5.59 -9.71
N VAL A 5 -5.23 5.98 -10.04
CA VAL A 5 -4.90 6.60 -11.33
C VAL A 5 -4.42 5.54 -12.33
N ASP A 6 -3.56 4.66 -11.88
CA ASP A 6 -3.04 3.56 -12.68
C ASP A 6 -2.70 2.34 -11.82
N ALA A 7 -2.62 1.19 -12.47
CA ALA A 7 -2.16 -0.07 -11.90
C ALA A 7 -1.22 -0.75 -12.89
N ARG A 8 -0.04 -1.19 -12.44
CA ARG A 8 0.98 -1.82 -13.29
C ARG A 8 1.72 -2.92 -12.55
N VAL A 9 2.12 -3.92 -13.33
CA VAL A 9 3.04 -4.95 -12.82
C VAL A 9 4.46 -4.39 -12.79
N VAL A 10 5.10 -4.49 -11.63
CA VAL A 10 6.45 -3.99 -11.34
C VAL A 10 7.26 -5.05 -10.60
N PHE A 11 8.60 -4.94 -10.64
CA PHE A 11 9.51 -5.97 -10.12
C PHE A 11 10.46 -5.48 -9.02
N GLN A 12 10.42 -4.19 -8.69
CA GLN A 12 11.40 -3.58 -7.78
C GLN A 12 10.77 -2.97 -6.51
N GLU A 13 9.44 -2.91 -6.44
CA GLU A 13 8.75 -2.26 -5.31
C GLU A 13 8.77 -3.16 -4.06
N ILE A 14 8.59 -4.46 -4.22
CA ILE A 14 8.66 -5.43 -3.13
C ILE A 14 9.72 -6.47 -3.47
N PRO A 15 10.72 -6.71 -2.60
CA PRO A 15 11.76 -7.69 -2.84
C PRO A 15 11.21 -9.10 -3.06
N ASP A 16 11.69 -9.75 -4.11
CA ASP A 16 11.36 -11.13 -4.50
C ASP A 16 9.92 -11.33 -5.00
N GLU A 17 9.14 -10.24 -5.25
CA GLU A 17 7.75 -10.32 -5.67
C GLU A 17 7.53 -9.73 -7.07
N ILE A 18 6.61 -10.35 -7.81
CA ILE A 18 5.98 -9.76 -9.00
C ILE A 18 4.77 -9.00 -8.52
N THR A 19 4.88 -7.67 -8.48
CA THR A 19 3.94 -6.82 -7.75
C THR A 19 3.00 -6.08 -8.69
N LEU A 20 1.69 -6.17 -8.46
CA LEU A 20 0.72 -5.22 -9.00
C LEU A 20 0.73 -3.96 -8.12
N ALA A 21 1.37 -2.90 -8.58
CA ALA A 21 1.38 -1.61 -7.91
C ALA A 21 0.18 -0.77 -8.35
N ILE A 22 -0.67 -0.39 -7.39
CA ILE A 22 -1.89 0.40 -7.60
C ILE A 22 -1.67 1.79 -7.01
N ASN A 23 -1.54 2.80 -7.87
CA ASN A 23 -1.30 4.18 -7.47
C ASN A 23 -2.61 4.87 -7.05
N ILE A 24 -2.78 5.05 -5.74
CA ILE A 24 -3.99 5.63 -5.14
C ILE A 24 -3.83 7.15 -5.03
N SER A 25 -4.83 7.87 -5.53
CA SER A 25 -4.88 9.34 -5.52
C SER A 25 -5.38 9.92 -4.19
N ASN A 26 -5.51 11.25 -4.14
CA ASN A 26 -5.90 12.01 -2.96
C ASN A 26 -4.92 11.82 -1.78
N CYS A 27 -3.62 11.82 -2.07
CA CYS A 27 -2.58 11.70 -1.05
C CYS A 27 -2.50 12.96 -0.18
N PRO A 28 -2.73 12.89 1.14
CA PRO A 28 -2.72 14.06 2.02
C PRO A 28 -1.33 14.47 2.49
N CYS A 29 -0.28 13.72 2.14
CA CYS A 29 1.06 13.95 2.69
C CYS A 29 1.79 15.12 2.03
N HIS A 30 1.47 15.47 0.78
CA HIS A 30 2.04 16.61 0.04
C HIS A 30 3.56 16.75 0.16
N CYS A 31 4.31 15.64 0.12
CA CYS A 31 5.76 15.66 0.29
C CYS A 31 6.44 16.50 -0.80
N LYS A 32 7.29 17.46 -0.40
CA LYS A 32 8.07 18.26 -1.34
C LYS A 32 9.03 17.36 -2.12
N GLY A 33 9.05 17.50 -3.45
CA GLY A 33 9.92 16.70 -4.32
C GLY A 33 9.46 15.26 -4.53
N CYS A 34 8.27 14.87 -4.06
CA CYS A 34 7.68 13.57 -4.35
C CYS A 34 7.56 13.39 -5.87
N HIS A 35 8.06 12.28 -6.41
CA HIS A 35 7.98 12.03 -7.86
C HIS A 35 6.56 11.74 -8.34
N SER A 36 5.65 11.40 -7.43
CA SER A 36 4.24 11.13 -7.68
C SER A 36 3.32 12.26 -7.19
N GLN A 37 3.72 13.52 -7.33
CA GLN A 37 2.95 14.69 -6.86
C GLN A 37 1.53 14.74 -7.42
N TYR A 38 1.31 14.23 -8.63
CA TYR A 38 -0.01 14.15 -9.27
C TYR A 38 -1.02 13.33 -8.48
N LEU A 39 -0.56 12.42 -7.60
CA LEU A 39 -1.42 11.64 -6.71
C LEU A 39 -1.99 12.45 -5.54
N ALA A 40 -1.57 13.70 -5.34
CA ALA A 40 -2.17 14.59 -4.35
C ALA A 40 -3.59 15.04 -4.75
N GLU A 41 -3.89 15.05 -6.05
CA GLU A 41 -5.21 15.39 -6.57
C GLU A 41 -6.21 14.24 -6.38
N ASP A 42 -7.51 14.58 -6.19
CA ASP A 42 -8.59 13.58 -6.11
C ASP A 42 -9.07 13.19 -7.51
N ILE A 43 -8.31 12.36 -8.21
CA ILE A 43 -8.51 11.97 -9.60
C ILE A 43 -8.52 10.44 -9.76
N GLY A 44 -8.93 9.98 -10.93
CA GLY A 44 -8.87 8.58 -11.32
C GLY A 44 -10.20 7.83 -11.17
N LYS A 45 -10.11 6.49 -11.16
CA LYS A 45 -11.25 5.58 -11.09
C LYS A 45 -11.47 5.10 -9.67
N LEU A 46 -12.70 4.75 -9.34
CA LEU A 46 -13.03 4.12 -8.05
C LEU A 46 -12.29 2.80 -7.88
N LEU A 47 -11.66 2.61 -6.73
CA LEU A 47 -11.05 1.36 -6.28
C LEU A 47 -11.93 0.70 -5.23
N ILE A 48 -12.43 1.50 -4.29
CA ILE A 48 -13.35 1.11 -3.23
C ILE A 48 -14.18 2.29 -2.78
N GLU A 49 -15.44 2.03 -2.45
CA GLU A 49 -16.34 3.03 -1.88
C GLU A 49 -17.13 2.47 -0.71
N TYR A 50 -17.63 3.36 0.13
CA TYR A 50 -18.46 3.01 1.27
C TYR A 50 -19.77 2.36 0.83
N PRO A 51 -20.31 1.44 1.64
CA PRO A 51 -21.59 0.82 1.35
C PRO A 51 -22.71 1.85 1.32
N GLN A 52 -23.72 1.57 0.53
CA GLN A 52 -24.93 2.39 0.44
C GLN A 52 -26.00 1.87 1.41
N GLY A 53 -26.67 2.79 2.12
CA GLY A 53 -27.74 2.42 3.06
C GLY A 53 -27.21 1.79 4.34
N PHE A 54 -27.80 0.67 4.76
CA PHE A 54 -27.47 -0.06 6.00
C PHE A 54 -26.63 -1.32 5.75
N SER A 55 -26.10 -1.50 4.56
CA SER A 55 -25.20 -2.63 4.23
C SER A 55 -23.80 -2.35 4.73
N ASP A 56 -23.14 -3.35 5.29
CA ASP A 56 -21.70 -3.33 5.62
C ASP A 56 -20.84 -3.79 4.44
N ASP A 57 -21.43 -4.09 3.28
CA ASP A 57 -20.74 -4.57 2.10
C ASP A 57 -20.15 -3.39 1.31
N TYR A 58 -18.84 -3.29 1.29
CA TYR A 58 -18.13 -2.30 0.47
C TYR A 58 -18.24 -2.64 -1.03
N ILE A 59 -18.30 -1.61 -1.88
CA ILE A 59 -18.21 -1.78 -3.32
C ILE A 59 -16.71 -1.74 -3.68
N ILE A 60 -16.17 -2.90 -4.06
CA ILE A 60 -14.75 -3.10 -4.35
C ILE A 60 -14.57 -3.39 -5.83
N HIS A 61 -13.71 -2.60 -6.49
CA HIS A 61 -13.42 -2.71 -7.92
C HIS A 61 -12.02 -3.30 -8.21
N LEU A 62 -11.40 -3.92 -7.19
CA LEU A 62 -10.04 -4.44 -7.26
C LEU A 62 -9.89 -5.64 -8.22
N ASP A 63 -10.92 -6.49 -8.31
CA ASP A 63 -10.89 -7.71 -9.13
C ASP A 63 -10.54 -7.46 -10.59
N GLU A 64 -10.99 -6.32 -11.13
CA GLU A 64 -10.72 -5.94 -12.53
C GLU A 64 -9.24 -5.66 -12.81
N LEU A 65 -8.45 -5.43 -11.77
CA LEU A 65 -7.02 -5.09 -11.86
C LEU A 65 -6.11 -6.30 -11.67
N ILE A 66 -6.61 -7.36 -11.03
CA ILE A 66 -5.81 -8.54 -10.71
C ILE A 66 -5.59 -9.36 -11.99
N THR A 67 -4.31 -9.61 -12.30
CA THR A 67 -3.87 -10.37 -13.47
C THR A 67 -3.08 -11.60 -13.05
N ASP A 68 -3.05 -12.60 -13.93
CA ASP A 68 -2.23 -13.80 -13.71
C ASP A 68 -0.74 -13.47 -13.61
N GLY A 69 -0.03 -14.27 -12.83
CA GLY A 69 1.42 -14.20 -12.70
C GLY A 69 1.96 -13.22 -11.67
N ILE A 70 1.09 -12.45 -10.98
CA ILE A 70 1.52 -11.63 -9.84
C ILE A 70 1.61 -12.47 -8.56
N SER A 71 2.48 -12.07 -7.64
CA SER A 71 2.63 -12.67 -6.32
C SER A 71 2.28 -11.70 -5.18
N CYS A 72 2.18 -10.40 -5.49
CA CYS A 72 1.91 -9.36 -4.51
C CYS A 72 1.02 -8.25 -5.10
N ILE A 73 0.17 -7.66 -4.27
CA ILE A 73 -0.55 -6.41 -4.56
C ILE A 73 0.01 -5.34 -3.63
N ALA A 74 0.42 -4.20 -4.18
CA ALA A 74 0.90 -3.05 -3.41
C ALA A 74 -0.03 -1.85 -3.59
N PHE A 75 -0.62 -1.40 -2.50
CA PHE A 75 -1.37 -0.16 -2.42
C PHE A 75 -0.38 1.00 -2.23
N MET A 76 -0.20 1.82 -3.28
CA MET A 76 0.73 2.94 -3.29
C MET A 76 0.00 4.22 -2.93
N GLY A 77 -0.07 4.56 -1.64
CA GLY A 77 -0.87 5.66 -1.10
C GLY A 77 -2.14 5.17 -0.39
N GLY A 78 -3.19 6.02 -0.37
CA GLY A 78 -4.44 5.72 0.36
C GLY A 78 -4.44 6.26 1.79
N ASP A 79 -3.48 7.10 2.15
CA ASP A 79 -3.39 7.76 3.46
C ASP A 79 -4.54 8.73 3.76
N SER A 80 -5.36 9.06 2.78
CA SER A 80 -6.62 9.80 2.97
C SER A 80 -7.69 8.97 3.70
N ASP A 81 -7.64 7.65 3.55
CA ASP A 81 -8.56 6.72 4.22
C ASP A 81 -7.89 5.36 4.50
N PRO A 82 -7.05 5.27 5.56
CA PRO A 82 -6.36 4.03 5.93
C PRO A 82 -7.31 2.87 6.26
N HIS A 83 -8.53 3.16 6.72
CA HIS A 83 -9.53 2.14 6.98
C HIS A 83 -9.92 1.41 5.69
N LEU A 84 -10.17 2.14 4.59
CA LEU A 84 -10.48 1.50 3.31
C LEU A 84 -9.29 0.74 2.73
N VAL A 85 -8.05 1.19 2.95
CA VAL A 85 -6.85 0.40 2.60
C VAL A 85 -6.84 -0.92 3.37
N ASN A 86 -7.19 -0.90 4.66
CA ASN A 86 -7.29 -2.11 5.47
C ASN A 86 -8.40 -3.06 4.99
N VAL A 87 -9.55 -2.52 4.56
CA VAL A 87 -10.65 -3.31 3.95
C VAL A 87 -10.19 -3.99 2.67
N LEU A 88 -9.50 -3.26 1.77
CA LEU A 88 -8.92 -3.82 0.54
C LEU A 88 -7.91 -4.93 0.85
N ALA A 89 -7.05 -4.73 1.84
CA ALA A 89 -6.06 -5.72 2.25
C ALA A 89 -6.73 -6.99 2.80
N SER A 90 -7.76 -6.85 3.64
CA SER A 90 -8.57 -7.99 4.13
C SER A 90 -9.22 -8.73 2.98
N PHE A 91 -9.83 -8.01 2.04
CA PHE A 91 -10.44 -8.60 0.85
C PHE A 91 -9.45 -9.45 0.05
N VAL A 92 -8.22 -8.93 -0.19
CA VAL A 92 -7.18 -9.72 -0.88
C VAL A 92 -6.84 -10.99 -0.10
N LYS A 93 -6.69 -10.91 1.22
CA LYS A 93 -6.38 -12.09 2.04
C LYS A 93 -7.49 -13.14 2.02
N ASP A 94 -8.74 -12.71 1.95
CA ASP A 94 -9.91 -13.62 1.97
C ASP A 94 -10.14 -14.28 0.61
N TYR A 95 -10.02 -13.53 -0.48
CA TYR A 95 -10.37 -14.01 -1.83
C TYR A 95 -9.15 -14.45 -2.67
N TYR A 96 -7.95 -13.97 -2.34
CA TYR A 96 -6.69 -14.27 -3.03
C TYR A 96 -5.59 -14.68 -2.04
N PRO A 97 -5.78 -15.77 -1.26
CA PRO A 97 -4.91 -16.12 -0.12
C PRO A 97 -3.45 -16.39 -0.51
N ASN A 98 -3.18 -16.65 -1.79
CA ASN A 98 -1.82 -16.86 -2.30
C ASN A 98 -1.09 -15.55 -2.63
N LEU A 99 -1.79 -14.41 -2.66
CA LEU A 99 -1.19 -13.11 -2.91
C LEU A 99 -0.72 -12.47 -1.61
N LYS A 100 0.46 -11.90 -1.66
CA LYS A 100 0.95 -11.01 -0.61
C LYS A 100 0.35 -9.63 -0.77
N VAL A 101 0.28 -8.90 0.33
CA VAL A 101 -0.26 -7.53 0.37
C VAL A 101 0.78 -6.58 0.91
N ALA A 102 1.02 -5.51 0.19
CA ALA A 102 1.90 -4.42 0.57
C ALA A 102 1.15 -3.09 0.62
N TRP A 103 1.57 -2.21 1.52
CA TRP A 103 1.08 -0.83 1.59
C TRP A 103 2.23 0.17 1.69
N TYR A 104 2.17 1.22 0.90
CA TYR A 104 3.09 2.35 0.92
C TYR A 104 2.38 3.57 1.51
N SER A 105 2.66 3.87 2.77
CA SER A 105 2.14 5.05 3.48
C SER A 105 3.22 6.16 3.51
N GLY A 106 2.77 7.39 3.34
CA GLY A 106 3.59 8.59 3.56
C GLY A 106 3.62 9.03 5.02
N ARG A 107 2.90 8.36 5.91
CA ARG A 107 2.86 8.72 7.34
C ARG A 107 4.03 8.10 8.09
N GLN A 108 4.47 8.79 9.16
CA GLN A 108 5.56 8.33 10.02
C GLN A 108 5.14 7.10 10.86
N GLU A 109 3.89 7.04 11.25
CA GLU A 109 3.35 5.99 12.14
C GLU A 109 2.21 5.25 11.44
N LEU A 110 2.06 3.98 11.83
CA LEU A 110 0.96 3.16 11.36
C LEU A 110 -0.37 3.69 11.93
N SER A 111 -1.38 3.81 11.06
CA SER A 111 -2.72 4.19 11.48
C SER A 111 -3.35 3.10 12.37
N GLU A 112 -4.07 3.53 13.42
CA GLU A 112 -4.84 2.64 14.30
C GLU A 112 -5.97 1.87 13.57
N HIS A 113 -6.39 2.36 12.39
CA HIS A 113 -7.39 1.71 11.54
C HIS A 113 -6.83 0.55 10.70
N VAL A 114 -5.54 0.25 10.84
CA VAL A 114 -4.86 -0.77 10.05
C VAL A 114 -4.47 -1.96 10.91
N ASN A 115 -4.94 -3.14 10.52
CA ASN A 115 -4.56 -4.39 11.15
C ASN A 115 -3.39 -5.03 10.37
N MET A 116 -2.23 -5.10 10.99
CA MET A 116 -1.02 -5.69 10.39
C MET A 116 -1.21 -7.13 9.90
N LYS A 117 -2.18 -7.87 10.41
CA LYS A 117 -2.48 -9.24 9.96
C LYS A 117 -2.91 -9.32 8.49
N HIS A 118 -3.40 -8.22 7.93
CA HIS A 118 -3.82 -8.18 6.52
C HIS A 118 -2.66 -7.84 5.57
N PHE A 119 -1.46 -7.57 6.09
CA PHE A 119 -0.31 -7.12 5.28
C PHE A 119 0.89 -8.04 5.47
N ASP A 120 1.67 -8.19 4.41
CA ASP A 120 2.99 -8.83 4.43
C ASP A 120 4.10 -7.79 4.42
N TYR A 121 3.84 -6.60 3.84
CA TYR A 121 4.79 -5.50 3.78
C TYR A 121 4.09 -4.17 4.04
N ILE A 122 4.73 -3.32 4.86
CA ILE A 122 4.28 -1.93 5.06
C ILE A 122 5.48 -0.99 4.99
N LYS A 123 5.43 -0.04 4.07
CA LYS A 123 6.38 1.07 4.01
C LYS A 123 5.78 2.27 4.74
N LEU A 124 6.55 2.85 5.66
CA LEU A 124 6.19 4.06 6.42
C LEU A 124 7.19 5.19 6.16
N GLY A 125 6.75 6.41 6.36
CA GLY A 125 7.55 7.62 6.31
C GLY A 125 7.30 8.47 5.07
N PRO A 126 7.22 9.81 5.24
CA PRO A 126 7.13 10.75 4.13
C PRO A 126 8.42 10.77 3.31
N TYR A 127 8.32 11.19 2.06
CA TYR A 127 9.51 11.52 1.29
C TYR A 127 10.10 12.83 1.79
N ILE A 128 11.39 12.81 2.14
CA ILE A 128 12.18 13.97 2.52
C ILE A 128 13.36 14.05 1.57
N GLU A 129 13.42 15.11 0.76
CA GLU A 129 14.39 15.25 -0.33
C GLU A 129 15.85 15.13 0.15
N GLU A 130 16.17 15.72 1.30
CA GLU A 130 17.50 15.69 1.89
C GLU A 130 17.94 14.30 2.35
N ASN A 131 16.97 13.44 2.69
CA ASN A 131 17.21 12.07 3.14
C ASN A 131 17.21 11.07 1.98
N GLY A 132 16.64 11.47 0.85
CA GLY A 132 16.48 10.61 -0.32
C GLY A 132 15.33 9.60 -0.24
N PRO A 133 15.12 8.84 -1.32
CA PRO A 133 14.08 7.82 -1.40
C PRO A 133 14.42 6.57 -0.57
N LEU A 134 13.52 5.58 -0.55
CA LEU A 134 13.66 4.33 0.21
C LEU A 134 14.98 3.58 -0.06
N ASN A 135 15.54 3.71 -1.26
CA ASN A 135 16.80 3.07 -1.64
C ASN A 135 18.07 3.86 -1.26
N SER A 136 17.91 4.98 -0.55
CA SER A 136 19.02 5.76 0.01
C SER A 136 19.39 5.24 1.39
N LYS A 137 20.70 5.16 1.70
CA LYS A 137 21.18 4.79 3.04
C LYS A 137 20.86 5.84 4.11
N THR A 138 20.50 7.05 3.71
CA THR A 138 20.14 8.18 4.59
C THR A 138 18.62 8.34 4.74
N THR A 139 17.83 7.46 4.13
CA THR A 139 16.37 7.57 4.12
C THR A 139 15.77 7.55 5.53
N ASN A 140 14.74 8.35 5.74
CA ASN A 140 13.88 8.29 6.91
C ASN A 140 12.72 7.30 6.75
N GLN A 141 12.57 6.73 5.55
CA GLN A 141 11.53 5.77 5.25
C GLN A 141 11.92 4.38 5.74
N VAL A 142 10.93 3.60 6.15
CA VAL A 142 11.13 2.24 6.67
C VAL A 142 10.26 1.28 5.91
N MET A 143 10.81 0.15 5.46
CA MET A 143 10.07 -0.97 4.92
C MET A 143 10.02 -2.10 5.93
N LEU A 144 8.83 -2.46 6.34
CA LEU A 144 8.56 -3.53 7.29
C LEU A 144 8.05 -4.77 6.55
N HIS A 145 8.63 -5.92 6.86
CA HIS A 145 8.09 -7.23 6.52
C HIS A 145 7.34 -7.79 7.73
N ILE A 146 6.14 -8.31 7.52
CA ILE A 146 5.24 -8.82 8.56
C ILE A 146 5.02 -10.30 8.32
N ASP A 147 5.50 -11.12 9.23
CA ASP A 147 5.26 -12.56 9.24
C ASP A 147 4.07 -12.87 10.16
N ASN A 148 2.98 -13.34 9.56
CA ASN A 148 1.74 -13.69 10.24
C ASN A 148 1.60 -15.20 10.50
N SER A 149 2.63 -16.03 10.23
CA SER A 149 2.56 -17.50 10.30
C SER A 149 2.31 -18.04 11.71
N CYS A 150 2.70 -17.30 12.75
CA CYS A 150 2.66 -17.75 14.15
C CYS A 150 1.50 -17.16 14.98
N GLY A 151 0.44 -16.68 14.36
CA GLY A 151 -0.76 -16.15 15.03
C GLY A 151 -0.63 -14.72 15.57
N LYS A 152 0.59 -14.25 15.89
CA LYS A 152 0.90 -12.84 16.17
C LYS A 152 1.83 -12.32 15.09
N PRO A 153 1.63 -11.09 14.59
CA PRO A 153 2.54 -10.49 13.63
C PRO A 153 3.96 -10.36 14.19
N ILE A 154 4.93 -10.91 13.47
CA ILE A 154 6.36 -10.67 13.73
C ILE A 154 6.83 -9.65 12.69
N VAL A 155 7.28 -8.50 13.16
CA VAL A 155 7.65 -7.36 12.30
C VAL A 155 9.17 -7.28 12.23
N LYS A 156 9.69 -7.20 11.00
CA LYS A 156 11.11 -7.05 10.72
C LYS A 156 11.35 -5.86 9.79
N ASP A 157 12.25 -4.96 10.17
CA ASP A 157 12.75 -3.92 9.28
C ASP A 157 13.65 -4.54 8.20
N ILE A 158 13.26 -4.35 6.94
CA ILE A 158 14.00 -4.83 5.77
C ILE A 158 14.46 -3.68 4.86
N THR A 159 14.45 -2.45 5.35
CA THR A 159 14.80 -1.24 4.59
C THR A 159 16.15 -1.36 3.90
N SER A 160 17.14 -1.96 4.55
CA SER A 160 18.49 -2.15 4.00
C SER A 160 18.54 -2.99 2.71
N ARG A 161 17.52 -3.80 2.43
CA ARG A 161 17.42 -4.55 1.17
C ARG A 161 17.22 -3.67 -0.07
N PHE A 162 16.78 -2.42 0.13
CA PHE A 162 16.54 -1.45 -0.95
C PHE A 162 17.78 -0.59 -1.24
N TRP A 163 18.74 -0.51 -0.33
CA TRP A 163 19.89 0.40 -0.47
C TRP A 163 20.76 0.05 -1.67
N LYS A 164 21.17 1.10 -2.39
CA LYS A 164 22.07 1.05 -3.54
C LYS A 164 23.37 1.75 -3.24
#